data_b3ed7bbc8f3b76b70426299b6cc8e0c1
#
_entry.id   b3ed7bbc8f3b76b70426299b6cc8e0c1
#
_cell.length_a   1.000
_cell.length_b   1.000
_cell.length_c   1.000
_cell.angle_alpha   90.00
_cell.angle_beta   90.00
_cell.angle_gamma   90.00
#
_symmetry.space_group_name_H-M   'P 1'
#
loop_
_entity.id
_entity.type
_entity.pdbx_description
1 polymer ?
#
loop_
_entity_poly.entity_id
_entity_poly.type
_entity_poly.pdbx_seq_one_letter_code
_entity_poly.pdbx_strand_id
1 'polypeptide(L)'
;MEQNPLQKTRIEVVDALRGFAVMAIILVHNLEHFIFPVYPADSPEWLEVLDQGVLNVVFSLFAGKAYAIFALLFGFTFYIQTQNQKRQGKDFGYRFLWRMVLLVGFATLNAAFFPAGDVLLLFVVVSLVLFFTRNWRDKAILIAAIIFLLQPVEWYHYLAALADPAHRLPDLKVGEMYAEVAEYTKSGDFWDFIGCNITLGQKASLLWAVNAGRFFQTAGLFLLGFYIGRKRLFVSSEKNLHLWVKILIVSALSFAPLYTLKELVMGQDAIVQQTVGTAFDMWQKLAFTLVLIASFVLLYQNRRFSDAVGNLRFYGKMSLTNYISQSIIGAVIYFPFGLYLAPYCGYAVSLLIGVFTFLLQVWFCKWWLSKYKQGPLERIWHKWTWIGTDKK
;
A
#
# COMPACT_ATOMS: atom_id res chain seq x y z
N MET A 1 3.39 -16.98 -32.03
CA MET A 1 3.84 -17.46 -30.70
C MET A 1 2.64 -17.46 -29.79
N GLU A 2 2.00 -18.59 -29.61
CA GLU A 2 0.93 -18.76 -28.65
C GLU A 2 1.47 -18.51 -27.22
N GLN A 3 0.89 -17.54 -26.54
CA GLN A 3 1.23 -17.29 -25.14
C GLN A 3 0.84 -18.53 -24.33
N ASN A 4 1.81 -19.12 -23.64
CA ASN A 4 1.59 -20.27 -22.77
C ASN A 4 0.44 -19.95 -21.79
N PRO A 5 -0.65 -20.73 -21.76
CA PRO A 5 -1.83 -20.47 -20.90
C PRO A 5 -1.46 -20.23 -19.42
N LEU A 6 -0.44 -20.93 -18.93
CA LEU A 6 0.06 -20.77 -17.56
C LEU A 6 0.62 -19.37 -17.25
N GLN A 7 1.20 -18.67 -18.27
CA GLN A 7 1.68 -17.30 -18.06
C GLN A 7 0.54 -16.29 -17.98
N LYS A 8 -0.55 -16.50 -18.76
CA LYS A 8 -1.72 -15.63 -18.75
C LYS A 8 -2.45 -15.70 -17.39
N THR A 9 -2.67 -16.91 -16.87
CA THR A 9 -3.31 -17.13 -15.57
C THR A 9 -2.54 -16.48 -14.41
N ARG A 10 -1.19 -16.55 -14.44
CA ARG A 10 -0.34 -15.91 -13.44
C ARG A 10 -0.50 -14.39 -13.39
N ILE A 11 -0.53 -13.75 -14.55
CA ILE A 11 -0.70 -12.29 -14.65
C ILE A 11 -2.09 -11.89 -14.18
N GLU A 12 -3.11 -12.64 -14.52
CA GLU A 12 -4.49 -12.36 -14.15
C GLU A 12 -4.70 -12.37 -12.63
N VAL A 13 -4.19 -13.35 -11.90
CA VAL A 13 -4.32 -13.40 -10.43
C VAL A 13 -3.56 -12.25 -9.76
N VAL A 14 -2.40 -11.86 -10.28
CA VAL A 14 -1.63 -10.73 -9.75
C VAL A 14 -2.34 -9.40 -10.01
N ASP A 15 -2.89 -9.21 -11.19
CA ASP A 15 -3.66 -8.01 -11.51
C ASP A 15 -4.93 -7.92 -10.67
N ALA A 16 -5.63 -9.05 -10.45
CA ALA A 16 -6.82 -9.11 -9.59
C ALA A 16 -6.45 -8.80 -8.12
N LEU A 17 -5.36 -9.38 -7.61
CA LEU A 17 -4.87 -9.12 -6.24
C LEU A 17 -4.43 -7.65 -6.06
N ARG A 18 -3.83 -7.05 -7.09
CA ARG A 18 -3.52 -5.61 -7.09
C ARG A 18 -4.79 -4.77 -7.06
N GLY A 19 -5.79 -5.15 -7.84
CA GLY A 19 -7.13 -4.53 -7.82
C GLY A 19 -7.78 -4.63 -6.46
N PHE A 20 -7.71 -5.78 -5.81
CA PHE A 20 -8.18 -5.97 -4.43
C PHE A 20 -7.47 -5.04 -3.45
N ALA A 21 -6.15 -4.93 -3.54
CA ALA A 21 -5.39 -4.04 -2.67
C ALA A 21 -5.79 -2.56 -2.85
N VAL A 22 -5.93 -2.07 -4.10
CA VAL A 22 -6.34 -0.68 -4.37
C VAL A 22 -7.80 -0.42 -3.97
N MET A 23 -8.69 -1.42 -4.13
CA MET A 23 -10.05 -1.35 -3.60
C MET A 23 -10.05 -1.21 -2.07
N ALA A 24 -9.30 -2.04 -1.37
CA ALA A 24 -9.22 -1.97 0.09
C ALA A 24 -8.60 -0.64 0.57
N ILE A 25 -7.66 -0.08 -0.19
CA ILE A 25 -7.05 1.23 0.08
C ILE A 25 -8.09 2.35 -0.01
N ILE A 26 -8.92 2.42 -1.05
CA ILE A 26 -9.93 3.49 -1.16
C ILE A 26 -10.95 3.42 -0.03
N LEU A 27 -11.33 2.21 0.43
CA LEU A 27 -12.24 2.07 1.55
C LEU A 27 -11.63 2.62 2.85
N VAL A 28 -10.35 2.31 3.13
CA VAL A 28 -9.64 2.84 4.29
C VAL A 28 -9.45 4.36 4.19
N HIS A 29 -9.08 4.88 3.01
CA HIS A 29 -8.86 6.32 2.81
C HIS A 29 -10.12 7.16 3.07
N ASN A 30 -11.31 6.64 2.73
CA ASN A 30 -12.56 7.34 3.01
C ASN A 30 -12.87 7.42 4.52
N LEU A 31 -12.34 6.48 5.33
CA LEU A 31 -12.57 6.43 6.78
C LEU A 31 -11.46 7.10 7.60
N GLU A 32 -10.29 7.34 7.01
CA GLU A 32 -9.12 7.84 7.73
C GLU A 32 -8.71 9.24 7.29
N HIS A 33 -8.49 9.44 5.99
CA HIS A 33 -7.87 10.66 5.48
C HIS A 33 -8.85 11.69 4.94
N PHE A 34 -9.91 11.26 4.23
CA PHE A 34 -10.78 12.22 3.57
C PHE A 34 -11.75 12.91 4.52
N ILE A 35 -12.25 12.23 5.55
CA ILE A 35 -13.09 12.88 6.57
C ILE A 35 -12.28 13.65 7.63
N PHE A 36 -10.98 13.38 7.73
CA PHE A 36 -10.09 14.08 8.65
C PHE A 36 -9.78 15.50 8.12
N PRO A 37 -9.72 16.54 8.94
CA PRO A 37 -9.89 16.54 10.41
C PRO A 37 -11.29 16.96 10.88
N VAL A 38 -12.27 16.95 10.02
CA VAL A 38 -13.62 17.41 10.31
C VAL A 38 -14.57 16.22 10.34
N TYR A 39 -15.27 16.05 11.46
CA TYR A 39 -16.24 14.98 11.67
C TYR A 39 -17.61 15.57 11.99
N PRO A 40 -18.73 14.83 11.80
CA PRO A 40 -20.05 15.26 12.26
C PRO A 40 -20.04 15.58 13.76
N ALA A 41 -20.59 16.72 14.16
CA ALA A 41 -20.64 17.15 15.56
C ALA A 41 -21.78 16.50 16.35
N ASP A 42 -22.93 16.28 15.69
CA ASP A 42 -24.16 15.79 16.31
C ASP A 42 -24.70 14.60 15.51
N SER A 43 -24.32 13.40 15.91
CA SER A 43 -24.86 12.16 15.34
C SER A 43 -25.77 11.44 16.35
N PRO A 44 -26.89 10.84 15.91
CA PRO A 44 -27.69 9.98 16.78
C PRO A 44 -26.88 8.81 17.31
N GLU A 45 -27.09 8.38 18.53
CA GLU A 45 -26.35 7.32 19.22
C GLU A 45 -26.26 6.01 18.38
N TRP A 46 -27.36 5.61 17.76
CA TRP A 46 -27.37 4.41 16.89
C TRP A 46 -26.41 4.54 15.69
N LEU A 47 -26.24 5.76 15.15
CA LEU A 47 -25.34 6.03 14.03
C LEU A 47 -23.88 6.03 14.49
N GLU A 48 -23.59 6.55 15.67
CA GLU A 48 -22.25 6.50 16.26
C GLU A 48 -21.80 5.05 16.51
N VAL A 49 -22.70 4.20 17.03
CA VAL A 49 -22.43 2.76 17.20
C VAL A 49 -22.16 2.08 15.85
N LEU A 50 -22.97 2.40 14.83
CA LEU A 50 -22.76 1.88 13.47
C LEU A 50 -21.43 2.36 12.90
N ASP A 51 -21.10 3.63 13.03
CA ASP A 51 -19.86 4.24 12.56
C ASP A 51 -18.64 3.56 13.18
N GLN A 52 -18.62 3.37 14.49
CA GLN A 52 -17.53 2.68 15.18
C GLN A 52 -17.43 1.20 14.73
N GLY A 53 -18.57 0.54 14.54
CA GLY A 53 -18.60 -0.82 13.98
C GLY A 53 -17.98 -0.90 12.59
N VAL A 54 -18.34 0.01 11.70
CA VAL A 54 -17.81 0.15 10.35
C VAL A 54 -16.29 0.40 10.37
N LEU A 55 -15.85 1.36 11.17
CA LEU A 55 -14.43 1.68 11.33
C LEU A 55 -13.64 0.45 11.78
N ASN A 56 -14.08 -0.20 12.85
CA ASN A 56 -13.41 -1.36 13.42
C ASN A 56 -13.30 -2.52 12.42
N VAL A 57 -14.37 -2.82 11.67
CA VAL A 57 -14.36 -3.89 10.67
C VAL A 57 -13.41 -3.57 9.52
N VAL A 58 -13.53 -2.38 8.92
CA VAL A 58 -12.70 -2.00 7.76
C VAL A 58 -11.23 -1.90 8.13
N PHE A 59 -10.91 -1.33 9.29
CA PHE A 59 -9.53 -1.22 9.76
C PHE A 59 -8.94 -2.57 10.14
N SER A 60 -9.70 -3.43 10.82
CA SER A 60 -9.24 -4.79 11.15
C SER A 60 -8.94 -5.61 9.90
N LEU A 61 -9.71 -5.46 8.83
CA LEU A 61 -9.52 -6.21 7.60
C LEU A 61 -8.44 -5.62 6.70
N PHE A 62 -8.36 -4.29 6.55
CA PHE A 62 -7.64 -3.67 5.45
C PHE A 62 -6.53 -2.70 5.85
N ALA A 63 -6.66 -1.99 7.00
CA ALA A 63 -5.66 -0.98 7.38
C ALA A 63 -4.26 -1.60 7.57
N GLY A 64 -3.30 -1.07 6.83
CA GLY A 64 -1.93 -1.59 6.79
C GLY A 64 -1.73 -2.88 5.99
N LYS A 65 -2.75 -3.73 5.80
CA LYS A 65 -2.66 -4.99 5.05
C LYS A 65 -2.79 -4.75 3.55
N ALA A 66 -3.75 -3.92 3.13
CA ALA A 66 -3.91 -3.51 1.73
C ALA A 66 -2.63 -2.85 1.19
N TYR A 67 -2.05 -1.93 1.96
CA TYR A 67 -0.75 -1.35 1.70
C TYR A 67 0.34 -2.41 1.53
N ALA A 68 0.43 -3.39 2.45
CA ALA A 68 1.45 -4.43 2.43
C ALA A 68 1.31 -5.36 1.20
N ILE A 69 0.07 -5.70 0.80
CA ILE A 69 -0.19 -6.42 -0.47
C ILE A 69 0.35 -5.60 -1.65
N PHE A 70 0.04 -4.30 -1.70
CA PHE A 70 0.46 -3.44 -2.79
C PHE A 70 1.98 -3.30 -2.85
N ALA A 71 2.66 -3.17 -1.69
CA ALA A 71 4.11 -3.13 -1.58
C ALA A 71 4.76 -4.44 -2.09
N LEU A 72 4.26 -5.60 -1.67
CA LEU A 72 4.75 -6.89 -2.15
C LEU A 72 4.61 -7.00 -3.68
N LEU A 73 3.47 -6.58 -4.23
CA LEU A 73 3.23 -6.61 -5.67
C LEU A 73 4.07 -5.59 -6.45
N PHE A 74 4.54 -4.52 -5.81
CA PHE A 74 5.51 -3.60 -6.40
C PHE A 74 6.85 -4.30 -6.65
N GLY A 75 7.38 -5.03 -5.66
CA GLY A 75 8.59 -5.85 -5.81
C GLY A 75 8.43 -6.96 -6.86
N PHE A 76 7.26 -7.60 -6.90
CA PHE A 76 6.93 -8.57 -7.95
C PHE A 76 6.93 -7.92 -9.35
N THR A 77 6.39 -6.72 -9.48
CA THR A 77 6.36 -5.96 -10.74
C THR A 77 7.78 -5.60 -11.20
N PHE A 78 8.66 -5.23 -10.26
CA PHE A 78 10.07 -5.02 -10.55
C PHE A 78 10.72 -6.27 -11.17
N TYR A 79 10.44 -7.46 -10.62
CA TYR A 79 10.91 -8.72 -11.22
C TYR A 79 10.44 -8.87 -12.67
N ILE A 80 9.16 -8.69 -12.93
CA ILE A 80 8.60 -8.83 -14.30
C ILE A 80 9.29 -7.88 -15.27
N GLN A 81 9.48 -6.62 -14.87
CA GLN A 81 10.14 -5.61 -15.71
C GLN A 81 11.62 -5.95 -15.95
N THR A 82 12.34 -6.32 -14.91
CA THR A 82 13.74 -6.76 -15.03
C THR A 82 13.87 -7.97 -15.96
N GLN A 83 13.00 -8.97 -15.82
CA GLN A 83 13.01 -10.17 -16.64
C GLN A 83 12.71 -9.88 -18.10
N ASN A 84 11.76 -8.98 -18.37
CA ASN A 84 11.42 -8.58 -19.74
C ASN A 84 12.61 -7.86 -20.41
N GLN A 85 13.36 -7.02 -19.69
CA GLN A 85 14.55 -6.36 -20.23
C GLN A 85 15.73 -7.34 -20.43
N LYS A 86 15.94 -8.25 -19.48
CA LYS A 86 16.96 -9.31 -19.63
C LYS A 86 16.74 -10.18 -20.86
N ARG A 87 15.48 -10.51 -21.19
CA ARG A 87 15.15 -11.24 -22.43
C ARG A 87 15.51 -10.47 -23.71
N GLN A 88 15.63 -9.16 -23.63
CA GLN A 88 16.06 -8.27 -24.71
C GLN A 88 17.57 -7.95 -24.66
N GLY A 89 18.33 -8.64 -23.77
CA GLY A 89 19.75 -8.38 -23.57
C GLY A 89 20.07 -7.04 -22.89
N LYS A 90 19.07 -6.39 -22.23
CA LYS A 90 19.23 -5.08 -21.60
C LYS A 90 19.17 -5.16 -20.07
N ASP A 91 19.95 -4.31 -19.38
CA ASP A 91 19.79 -4.09 -17.92
C ASP A 91 18.69 -3.06 -17.66
N PHE A 92 17.82 -3.38 -16.70
CA PHE A 92 16.74 -2.50 -16.30
C PHE A 92 17.14 -1.49 -15.21
N GLY A 93 18.32 -1.64 -14.57
CA GLY A 93 18.68 -0.91 -13.36
C GLY A 93 18.55 0.60 -13.47
N TYR A 94 19.28 1.25 -14.38
CA TYR A 94 19.19 2.72 -14.54
C TYR A 94 17.83 3.19 -15.06
N ARG A 95 17.18 2.38 -15.88
CA ARG A 95 15.84 2.69 -16.36
C ARG A 95 14.80 2.59 -15.24
N PHE A 96 15.01 1.70 -14.28
CA PHE A 96 14.22 1.65 -13.07
C PHE A 96 14.41 2.90 -12.20
N LEU A 97 15.64 3.37 -12.00
CA LEU A 97 15.87 4.62 -11.26
C LEU A 97 15.16 5.82 -11.92
N TRP A 98 15.29 5.95 -13.26
CA TRP A 98 14.56 6.98 -14.00
C TRP A 98 13.05 6.87 -13.80
N ARG A 99 12.52 5.63 -13.82
CA ARG A 99 11.12 5.36 -13.53
C ARG A 99 10.71 5.80 -12.13
N MET A 100 11.59 5.70 -11.14
CA MET A 100 11.36 6.18 -9.78
C MET A 100 11.38 7.71 -9.71
N VAL A 101 12.27 8.37 -10.44
CA VAL A 101 12.24 9.84 -10.58
C VAL A 101 10.88 10.32 -11.14
N LEU A 102 10.36 9.65 -12.16
CA LEU A 102 9.02 9.96 -12.68
C LEU A 102 7.91 9.68 -11.65
N LEU A 103 8.09 8.67 -10.79
CA LEU A 103 7.14 8.36 -9.74
C LEU A 103 7.10 9.44 -8.65
N VAL A 104 8.19 10.20 -8.42
CA VAL A 104 8.16 11.40 -7.56
C VAL A 104 7.12 12.39 -8.06
N GLY A 105 7.06 12.66 -9.37
CA GLY A 105 6.05 13.56 -9.93
C GLY A 105 4.61 13.08 -9.69
N PHE A 106 4.36 11.78 -9.80
CA PHE A 106 3.05 11.20 -9.47
C PHE A 106 2.77 11.24 -7.95
N ALA A 107 3.78 11.04 -7.11
CA ALA A 107 3.67 11.17 -5.66
C ALA A 107 3.30 12.62 -5.26
N THR A 108 3.96 13.61 -5.86
CA THR A 108 3.64 15.03 -5.65
C THR A 108 2.22 15.36 -6.10
N LEU A 109 1.79 14.84 -7.26
CA LEU A 109 0.41 15.01 -7.75
C LEU A 109 -0.60 14.37 -6.78
N ASN A 110 -0.31 13.18 -6.26
CA ASN A 110 -1.18 12.53 -5.28
C ASN A 110 -1.22 13.31 -3.97
N ALA A 111 -0.05 13.69 -3.43
CA ALA A 111 0.05 14.44 -2.18
C ALA A 111 -0.71 15.77 -2.25
N ALA A 112 -0.71 16.45 -3.39
CA ALA A 112 -1.45 17.69 -3.60
C ALA A 112 -2.93 17.60 -3.18
N PHE A 113 -3.54 16.41 -3.34
CA PHE A 113 -4.96 16.17 -3.04
C PHE A 113 -5.19 15.21 -1.88
N PHE A 114 -4.13 14.73 -1.22
CA PHE A 114 -4.23 13.70 -0.18
C PHE A 114 -3.44 14.12 1.07
N PRO A 115 -4.10 14.77 2.06
CA PRO A 115 -3.45 15.37 3.22
C PRO A 115 -2.60 14.37 4.01
N ALA A 116 -1.29 14.60 4.06
CA ALA A 116 -0.30 13.84 4.83
C ALA A 116 -0.38 12.30 4.73
N GLY A 117 -0.99 11.77 3.66
CA GLY A 117 -1.26 10.33 3.51
C GLY A 117 -0.51 9.65 2.36
N ASP A 118 0.30 10.39 1.56
CA ASP A 118 0.95 9.81 0.38
C ASP A 118 2.01 8.77 0.75
N VAL A 119 1.88 7.58 0.17
CA VAL A 119 2.85 6.49 0.32
C VAL A 119 3.73 6.29 -0.91
N LEU A 120 3.46 6.96 -2.04
CA LEU A 120 4.23 6.79 -3.26
C LEU A 120 5.66 7.30 -3.10
N LEU A 121 5.85 8.40 -2.36
CA LEU A 121 7.19 8.92 -2.09
C LEU A 121 8.01 7.96 -1.21
N LEU A 122 7.39 7.32 -0.23
CA LEU A 122 8.01 6.23 0.54
C LEU A 122 8.43 5.08 -0.38
N PHE A 123 7.57 4.69 -1.35
CA PHE A 123 7.91 3.65 -2.32
C PHE A 123 9.11 4.03 -3.19
N VAL A 124 9.20 5.30 -3.60
CA VAL A 124 10.38 5.80 -4.35
C VAL A 124 11.66 5.59 -3.54
N VAL A 125 11.69 6.10 -2.30
CA VAL A 125 12.89 6.04 -1.45
C VAL A 125 13.27 4.60 -1.16
N VAL A 126 12.32 3.77 -0.72
CA VAL A 126 12.57 2.39 -0.34
C VAL A 126 12.89 1.50 -1.55
N SER A 127 12.42 1.85 -2.75
CA SER A 127 12.68 1.07 -3.97
C SER A 127 14.17 0.98 -4.34
N LEU A 128 15.02 1.85 -3.80
CA LEU A 128 16.46 1.75 -3.97
C LEU A 128 17.01 0.39 -3.52
N VAL A 129 16.38 -0.26 -2.54
CA VAL A 129 16.76 -1.60 -2.12
C VAL A 129 16.67 -2.61 -3.28
N LEU A 130 15.66 -2.48 -4.13
CA LEU A 130 15.51 -3.34 -5.32
C LEU A 130 16.61 -3.09 -6.35
N PHE A 131 17.03 -1.83 -6.53
CA PHE A 131 18.12 -1.48 -7.42
C PHE A 131 19.44 -2.12 -6.97
N PHE A 132 19.80 -2.01 -5.70
CA PHE A 132 21.05 -2.57 -5.17
C PHE A 132 21.05 -4.10 -5.13
N THR A 133 19.89 -4.70 -4.85
CA THR A 133 19.77 -6.16 -4.70
C THR A 133 19.43 -6.90 -5.99
N ARG A 134 19.21 -6.20 -7.11
CA ARG A 134 18.72 -6.78 -8.38
C ARG A 134 19.53 -7.96 -8.91
N ASN A 135 20.84 -7.97 -8.64
CA ASN A 135 21.78 -9.00 -9.08
C ASN A 135 22.13 -10.02 -7.99
N TRP A 136 21.57 -9.90 -6.79
CA TRP A 136 21.85 -10.82 -5.70
C TRP A 136 21.28 -12.22 -5.97
N ARG A 137 21.86 -13.23 -5.28
CA ARG A 137 21.36 -14.61 -5.31
C ARG A 137 20.02 -14.68 -4.54
N ASP A 138 19.15 -15.62 -4.92
CA ASP A 138 17.82 -15.80 -4.31
C ASP A 138 17.88 -15.93 -2.79
N LYS A 139 18.83 -16.70 -2.26
CA LYS A 139 19.00 -16.87 -0.81
C LYS A 139 19.33 -15.55 -0.11
N ALA A 140 20.20 -14.73 -0.70
CA ALA A 140 20.58 -13.43 -0.14
C ALA A 140 19.40 -12.44 -0.12
N ILE A 141 18.59 -12.43 -1.20
CA ILE A 141 17.37 -11.62 -1.27
C ILE A 141 16.37 -12.03 -0.17
N LEU A 142 16.15 -13.34 0.02
CA LEU A 142 15.24 -13.84 1.04
C LEU A 142 15.74 -13.51 2.45
N ILE A 143 17.04 -13.70 2.72
CA ILE A 143 17.64 -13.35 4.02
C ILE A 143 17.49 -11.85 4.30
N ALA A 144 17.79 -11.00 3.33
CA ALA A 144 17.61 -9.55 3.47
C ALA A 144 16.13 -9.17 3.70
N ALA A 145 15.20 -9.80 2.97
CA ALA A 145 13.77 -9.60 3.19
C ALA A 145 13.37 -9.94 4.64
N ILE A 146 13.83 -11.08 5.16
CA ILE A 146 13.56 -11.50 6.55
C ILE A 146 14.17 -10.50 7.54
N ILE A 147 15.42 -10.10 7.36
CA ILE A 147 16.09 -9.12 8.26
C ILE A 147 15.30 -7.82 8.32
N PHE A 148 14.86 -7.27 7.18
CA PHE A 148 14.07 -6.04 7.17
C PHE A 148 12.69 -6.23 7.82
N LEU A 149 12.02 -7.37 7.60
CA LEU A 149 10.73 -7.67 8.22
C LEU A 149 10.83 -7.92 9.73
N LEU A 150 12.01 -8.25 10.26
CA LEU A 150 12.25 -8.35 11.70
C LEU A 150 12.30 -7.01 12.42
N GLN A 151 12.22 -5.87 11.72
CA GLN A 151 12.21 -4.53 12.31
C GLN A 151 13.49 -4.24 13.13
N PRO A 152 14.68 -4.24 12.52
CA PRO A 152 15.95 -4.19 13.25
C PRO A 152 16.18 -2.87 13.99
N VAL A 153 15.58 -1.76 13.55
CA VAL A 153 15.74 -0.44 14.20
C VAL A 153 14.96 -0.39 15.51
N GLU A 154 13.76 -0.93 15.53
CA GLU A 154 12.93 -1.02 16.74
C GLU A 154 13.61 -1.86 17.79
N TRP A 155 14.19 -3.00 17.42
CA TRP A 155 14.96 -3.84 18.33
C TRP A 155 16.25 -3.16 18.80
N TYR A 156 16.96 -2.44 17.92
CA TYR A 156 18.12 -1.66 18.32
C TYR A 156 17.77 -0.64 19.41
N HIS A 157 16.72 0.15 19.21
CA HIS A 157 16.29 1.16 20.18
C HIS A 157 15.83 0.53 21.50
N TYR A 158 15.14 -0.61 21.44
CA TYR A 158 14.76 -1.35 22.64
C TYR A 158 15.98 -1.83 23.43
N LEU A 159 16.94 -2.47 22.76
CA LEU A 159 18.17 -2.95 23.42
C LEU A 159 19.03 -1.80 23.94
N ALA A 160 19.11 -0.69 23.22
CA ALA A 160 19.83 0.50 23.66
C ALA A 160 19.19 1.09 24.93
N ALA A 161 17.86 1.11 25.01
CA ALA A 161 17.15 1.58 26.21
C ALA A 161 17.31 0.66 27.42
N LEU A 162 17.46 -0.65 27.19
CA LEU A 162 17.79 -1.59 28.26
C LEU A 162 19.21 -1.40 28.80
N ALA A 163 20.15 -1.02 27.92
CA ALA A 163 21.54 -0.79 28.26
C ALA A 163 21.78 0.59 28.91
N ASP A 164 21.01 1.61 28.47
CA ASP A 164 21.10 2.98 28.96
C ASP A 164 19.69 3.54 29.24
N PRO A 165 19.29 3.67 30.49
CA PRO A 165 18.01 4.27 30.89
C PRO A 165 17.83 5.73 30.44
N ALA A 166 18.91 6.43 30.05
CA ALA A 166 18.86 7.77 29.49
C ALA A 166 18.56 7.79 27.99
N HIS A 167 18.59 6.63 27.31
CA HIS A 167 18.29 6.53 25.90
C HIS A 167 16.87 7.06 25.61
N ARG A 168 16.77 7.90 24.59
CA ARG A 168 15.48 8.46 24.13
C ARG A 168 15.31 8.20 22.63
N LEU A 169 14.07 7.93 22.23
CA LEU A 169 13.73 7.85 20.82
C LEU A 169 13.75 9.27 20.19
N PRO A 170 14.13 9.38 18.91
CA PRO A 170 14.04 10.66 18.20
C PRO A 170 12.59 11.16 18.16
N ASP A 171 12.36 12.39 18.65
CA ASP A 171 11.08 13.05 18.44
C ASP A 171 11.06 13.68 17.04
N LEU A 172 10.32 13.07 16.14
CA LEU A 172 10.18 13.53 14.75
C LEU A 172 9.07 14.58 14.58
N LYS A 173 8.39 14.98 15.66
CA LYS A 173 7.32 16.02 15.68
C LYS A 173 6.21 15.76 14.66
N VAL A 174 5.92 14.51 14.39
CA VAL A 174 4.92 14.10 13.40
C VAL A 174 3.54 14.62 13.76
N GLY A 175 3.16 14.56 15.04
CA GLY A 175 1.87 15.06 15.51
C GLY A 175 1.68 16.56 15.27
N GLU A 176 2.71 17.38 15.50
CA GLU A 176 2.69 18.83 15.23
C GLU A 176 2.46 19.09 13.73
N MET A 177 3.17 18.37 12.85
CA MET A 177 3.00 18.49 11.41
C MET A 177 1.60 18.08 10.93
N TYR A 178 1.02 16.99 11.49
CA TYR A 178 -0.35 16.58 11.16
C TYR A 178 -1.37 17.63 11.63
N ALA A 179 -1.18 18.23 12.82
CA ALA A 179 -2.03 19.29 13.31
C ALA A 179 -1.99 20.52 12.39
N GLU A 180 -0.81 20.91 11.94
CA GLU A 180 -0.64 22.02 10.99
C GLU A 180 -1.31 21.73 9.63
N VAL A 181 -1.11 20.53 9.06
CA VAL A 181 -1.80 20.10 7.83
C VAL A 181 -3.32 20.13 8.02
N ALA A 182 -3.81 19.77 9.19
CA ALA A 182 -5.24 19.81 9.52
C ALA A 182 -5.81 21.24 9.47
N GLU A 183 -5.06 22.23 9.96
CA GLU A 183 -5.50 23.65 9.89
C GLU A 183 -5.59 24.13 8.44
N TYR A 184 -4.60 23.85 7.60
CA TYR A 184 -4.67 24.17 6.17
C TYR A 184 -5.82 23.43 5.46
N THR A 185 -6.12 22.20 5.87
CA THR A 185 -7.25 21.44 5.31
C THR A 185 -8.60 22.07 5.64
N LYS A 186 -8.73 22.67 6.84
CA LYS A 186 -9.94 23.38 7.28
C LYS A 186 -10.10 24.77 6.68
N SER A 187 -9.01 25.46 6.34
CA SER A 187 -9.00 26.87 5.92
C SER A 187 -9.84 27.15 4.67
N GLY A 188 -9.99 26.14 3.80
CA GLY A 188 -10.72 26.26 2.54
C GLY A 188 -9.96 26.94 1.41
N ASP A 189 -8.77 27.51 1.65
CA ASP A 189 -7.93 28.04 0.57
C ASP A 189 -7.29 26.90 -0.21
N PHE A 190 -7.57 26.87 -1.51
CA PHE A 190 -7.12 25.81 -2.38
C PHE A 190 -5.61 25.78 -2.58
N TRP A 191 -4.99 26.96 -2.74
CA TRP A 191 -3.55 27.04 -3.03
C TRP A 191 -2.69 26.78 -1.80
N ASP A 192 -3.14 27.26 -0.63
CA ASP A 192 -2.50 26.98 0.64
C ASP A 192 -2.60 25.49 0.99
N PHE A 193 -3.77 24.89 0.77
CA PHE A 193 -3.96 23.44 0.90
C PHE A 193 -3.00 22.63 0.03
N ILE A 194 -2.92 22.93 -1.28
CA ILE A 194 -2.00 22.25 -2.20
C ILE A 194 -0.53 22.47 -1.77
N GLY A 195 -0.15 23.71 -1.48
CA GLY A 195 1.21 24.07 -1.06
C GLY A 195 1.66 23.36 0.21
N CYS A 196 0.78 23.34 1.23
CA CYS A 196 1.03 22.63 2.47
C CYS A 196 1.20 21.11 2.24
N ASN A 197 0.33 20.50 1.46
CA ASN A 197 0.36 19.05 1.24
C ASN A 197 1.58 18.58 0.45
N ILE A 198 2.02 19.30 -0.58
CA ILE A 198 3.22 18.93 -1.35
C ILE A 198 4.53 19.18 -0.61
N THR A 199 4.52 19.93 0.49
CA THR A 199 5.69 20.22 1.32
C THR A 199 5.60 19.52 2.68
N LEU A 200 4.88 20.14 3.62
CA LEU A 200 4.73 19.66 4.98
C LEU A 200 4.00 18.30 5.05
N GLY A 201 2.93 18.12 4.26
CA GLY A 201 2.16 16.88 4.22
C GLY A 201 2.99 15.68 3.77
N GLN A 202 3.81 15.81 2.71
CA GLN A 202 4.72 14.74 2.28
C GLN A 202 5.81 14.46 3.31
N LYS A 203 6.37 15.51 3.95
CA LYS A 203 7.34 15.34 5.03
C LYS A 203 6.73 14.62 6.22
N ALA A 204 5.53 15.00 6.65
CA ALA A 204 4.80 14.37 7.74
C ALA A 204 4.54 12.88 7.46
N SER A 205 4.08 12.55 6.25
CA SER A 205 3.84 11.17 5.82
C SER A 205 5.11 10.30 5.83
N LEU A 206 6.25 10.83 5.34
CA LEU A 206 7.52 10.11 5.38
C LEU A 206 8.02 9.89 6.80
N LEU A 207 7.97 10.91 7.66
CA LEU A 207 8.42 10.80 9.05
C LEU A 207 7.49 9.90 9.87
N TRP A 208 6.20 9.95 9.62
CA TRP A 208 5.26 8.99 10.18
C TRP A 208 5.63 7.55 9.78
N ALA A 209 6.00 7.33 8.52
CA ALA A 209 6.39 6.02 8.05
C ALA A 209 7.67 5.50 8.75
N VAL A 210 8.57 6.38 9.20
CA VAL A 210 9.71 6.01 10.07
C VAL A 210 9.19 5.54 11.43
N ASN A 211 8.40 6.37 12.12
CA ASN A 211 7.86 6.05 13.46
C ASN A 211 7.01 4.78 13.48
N ALA A 212 6.31 4.52 12.38
CA ALA A 212 5.44 3.35 12.25
C ALA A 212 6.15 2.08 11.73
N GLY A 213 7.50 2.03 11.69
CA GLY A 213 8.26 0.88 11.19
C GLY A 213 8.06 0.55 9.71
N ARG A 214 7.44 1.47 8.94
CA ARG A 214 7.04 1.24 7.54
C ARG A 214 8.21 1.15 6.56
N PHE A 215 9.33 1.82 6.83
CA PHE A 215 10.51 1.76 5.97
C PHE A 215 11.03 0.34 5.82
N PHE A 216 11.28 -0.32 6.94
CA PHE A 216 11.79 -1.70 6.96
C PHE A 216 10.75 -2.70 6.49
N GLN A 217 9.49 -2.53 6.90
CA GLN A 217 8.41 -3.37 6.40
C GLN A 217 8.30 -3.29 4.87
N THR A 218 8.33 -2.09 4.30
CA THR A 218 8.23 -1.88 2.84
C THR A 218 9.42 -2.48 2.11
N ALA A 219 10.65 -2.27 2.63
CA ALA A 219 11.86 -2.86 2.05
C ALA A 219 11.79 -4.38 2.04
N GLY A 220 11.39 -4.99 3.16
CA GLY A 220 11.21 -6.43 3.27
C GLY A 220 10.14 -6.97 2.32
N LEU A 221 8.98 -6.27 2.21
CA LEU A 221 7.90 -6.65 1.30
C LEU A 221 8.31 -6.52 -0.18
N PHE A 222 9.06 -5.48 -0.55
CA PHE A 222 9.60 -5.34 -1.89
C PHE A 222 10.53 -6.50 -2.25
N LEU A 223 11.45 -6.85 -1.36
CA LEU A 223 12.35 -7.98 -1.57
C LEU A 223 11.61 -9.32 -1.59
N LEU A 224 10.62 -9.50 -0.72
CA LEU A 224 9.79 -10.70 -0.70
C LEU A 224 9.00 -10.83 -2.01
N GLY A 225 8.40 -9.75 -2.51
CA GLY A 225 7.71 -9.72 -3.79
C GLY A 225 8.65 -10.01 -4.96
N PHE A 226 9.85 -9.46 -4.94
CA PHE A 226 10.89 -9.75 -5.93
C PHE A 226 11.30 -11.23 -5.90
N TYR A 227 11.50 -11.81 -4.70
CA TYR A 227 11.80 -13.24 -4.51
C TYR A 227 10.65 -14.13 -5.02
N ILE A 228 9.40 -13.82 -4.67
CA ILE A 228 8.19 -14.53 -5.14
C ILE A 228 8.15 -14.54 -6.67
N GLY A 229 8.48 -13.41 -7.30
CA GLY A 229 8.58 -13.30 -8.74
C GLY A 229 9.64 -14.24 -9.31
N ARG A 230 10.86 -14.21 -8.78
CA ARG A 230 11.98 -15.06 -9.21
C ARG A 230 11.68 -16.55 -9.08
N LYS A 231 10.98 -16.95 -8.02
CA LYS A 231 10.51 -18.33 -7.77
C LYS A 231 9.23 -18.68 -8.51
N ARG A 232 8.60 -17.71 -9.21
CA ARG A 232 7.34 -17.89 -9.94
C ARG A 232 6.21 -18.47 -9.07
N LEU A 233 6.10 -18.01 -7.82
CA LEU A 233 5.16 -18.61 -6.87
C LEU A 233 3.68 -18.32 -7.17
N PHE A 234 3.36 -17.32 -7.97
CA PHE A 234 1.99 -17.06 -8.45
C PHE A 234 1.58 -17.93 -9.65
N VAL A 235 2.47 -18.78 -10.17
CA VAL A 235 2.10 -19.76 -11.20
C VAL A 235 1.30 -20.88 -10.55
N SER A 236 0.14 -21.21 -11.13
CA SER A 236 -0.69 -22.33 -10.67
C SER A 236 0.03 -23.64 -10.99
N SER A 237 0.59 -24.25 -9.97
CA SER A 237 1.17 -25.59 -9.98
C SER A 237 0.89 -26.25 -8.63
N GLU A 238 0.76 -27.57 -8.59
CA GLU A 238 0.48 -28.31 -7.35
C GLU A 238 1.44 -27.93 -6.24
N LYS A 239 2.74 -27.89 -6.52
CA LYS A 239 3.80 -27.50 -5.58
C LYS A 239 3.57 -26.07 -5.02
N ASN A 240 3.21 -25.13 -5.86
CA ASN A 240 2.98 -23.75 -5.42
C ASN A 240 1.68 -23.62 -4.62
N LEU A 241 0.64 -24.34 -5.01
CA LEU A 241 -0.63 -24.34 -4.26
C LEU A 241 -0.43 -24.95 -2.88
N HIS A 242 0.29 -26.07 -2.74
CA HIS A 242 0.65 -26.62 -1.43
C HIS A 242 1.49 -25.63 -0.58
N LEU A 243 2.38 -24.88 -1.20
CA LEU A 243 3.11 -23.82 -0.49
C LEU A 243 2.17 -22.72 0.00
N TRP A 244 1.22 -22.26 -0.82
CA TRP A 244 0.26 -21.25 -0.42
C TRP A 244 -0.67 -21.75 0.71
N VAL A 245 -1.06 -23.04 0.70
CA VAL A 245 -1.80 -23.65 1.83
C VAL A 245 -0.97 -23.59 3.12
N LYS A 246 0.33 -23.97 3.05
CA LYS A 246 1.23 -23.89 4.23
C LYS A 246 1.36 -22.45 4.74
N ILE A 247 1.56 -21.49 3.82
CA ILE A 247 1.63 -20.05 4.17
C ILE A 247 0.33 -19.62 4.85
N LEU A 248 -0.83 -19.99 4.32
CA LEU A 248 -2.13 -19.67 4.90
C LEU A 248 -2.26 -20.19 6.34
N ILE A 249 -1.96 -21.48 6.54
CA ILE A 249 -2.08 -22.11 7.87
C ILE A 249 -1.11 -21.46 8.88
N VAL A 250 0.17 -21.33 8.52
CA VAL A 250 1.18 -20.75 9.42
C VAL A 250 0.83 -19.29 9.75
N SER A 251 0.43 -18.51 8.76
CA SER A 251 0.10 -17.09 8.97
C SER A 251 -1.17 -16.93 9.80
N ALA A 252 -2.20 -17.76 9.57
CA ALA A 252 -3.43 -17.74 10.36
C ALA A 252 -3.18 -18.13 11.83
N LEU A 253 -2.39 -19.19 12.07
CA LEU A 253 -2.00 -19.60 13.41
C LEU A 253 -1.12 -18.59 14.13
N SER A 254 -0.28 -17.84 13.40
CA SER A 254 0.61 -16.82 13.97
C SER A 254 -0.11 -15.51 14.29
N PHE A 255 -1.25 -15.23 13.65
CA PHE A 255 -1.93 -13.94 13.78
C PHE A 255 -2.42 -13.68 15.21
N ALA A 256 -3.15 -14.61 15.82
CA ALA A 256 -3.72 -14.42 17.15
C ALA A 256 -2.63 -14.24 18.24
N PRO A 257 -1.58 -15.10 18.32
CA PRO A 257 -0.47 -14.86 19.26
C PRO A 257 0.23 -13.51 19.06
N LEU A 258 0.50 -13.11 17.83
CA LEU A 258 1.14 -11.82 17.54
C LEU A 258 0.25 -10.63 17.91
N TYR A 259 -1.05 -10.75 17.68
CA TYR A 259 -2.03 -9.73 18.09
C TYR A 259 -2.07 -9.61 19.62
N THR A 260 -2.16 -10.74 20.34
CA THR A 260 -2.16 -10.74 21.80
C THR A 260 -0.86 -10.15 22.37
N LEU A 261 0.30 -10.51 21.81
CA LEU A 261 1.60 -9.95 22.24
C LEU A 261 1.65 -8.43 21.99
N LYS A 262 1.14 -7.96 20.87
CA LYS A 262 1.01 -6.52 20.60
C LYS A 262 0.19 -5.83 21.69
N GLU A 263 -1.00 -6.34 21.99
CA GLU A 263 -1.89 -5.73 23.01
C GLU A 263 -1.25 -5.73 24.41
N LEU A 264 -0.55 -6.80 24.80
CA LEU A 264 0.19 -6.86 26.06
C LEU A 264 1.29 -5.81 26.15
N VAL A 265 1.99 -5.57 25.03
CA VAL A 265 3.08 -4.58 24.96
C VAL A 265 2.54 -3.16 24.97
N MET A 266 1.35 -2.91 24.39
CA MET A 266 0.71 -1.59 24.38
C MET A 266 0.30 -1.09 25.78
N GLY A 267 0.28 -1.96 26.80
CA GLY A 267 0.11 -1.60 28.21
C GLY A 267 1.39 -1.28 28.98
N GLN A 268 2.56 -1.34 28.33
CA GLN A 268 3.88 -1.12 28.96
C GLN A 268 4.34 0.34 28.80
N ASP A 269 5.58 0.62 29.23
CA ASP A 269 6.22 1.94 29.11
C ASP A 269 6.28 2.44 27.66
N ALA A 270 6.26 3.76 27.47
CA ALA A 270 6.22 4.41 26.16
C ALA A 270 7.34 3.93 25.21
N ILE A 271 8.54 3.65 25.72
CA ILE A 271 9.66 3.17 24.90
C ILE A 271 9.40 1.74 24.40
N VAL A 272 8.81 0.89 25.23
CA VAL A 272 8.45 -0.49 24.86
C VAL A 272 7.31 -0.47 23.84
N GLN A 273 6.31 0.40 24.03
CA GLN A 273 5.22 0.58 23.07
C GLN A 273 5.74 1.01 21.68
N GLN A 274 6.61 2.03 21.64
CA GLN A 274 7.11 2.61 20.39
C GLN A 274 8.15 1.71 19.69
N THR A 275 8.76 0.77 20.37
CA THR A 275 9.76 -0.16 19.81
C THR A 275 9.17 -1.55 19.61
N VAL A 276 9.08 -2.33 20.67
CA VAL A 276 8.57 -3.72 20.62
C VAL A 276 7.12 -3.77 20.13
N GLY A 277 6.28 -2.81 20.56
CA GLY A 277 4.90 -2.68 20.12
C GLY A 277 4.81 -2.45 18.62
N THR A 278 5.65 -1.57 18.05
CA THR A 278 5.73 -1.35 16.60
C THR A 278 6.18 -2.63 15.87
N ALA A 279 7.16 -3.36 16.38
CA ALA A 279 7.61 -4.61 15.76
C ALA A 279 6.48 -5.66 15.72
N PHE A 280 5.77 -5.87 16.85
CA PHE A 280 4.63 -6.80 16.89
C PHE A 280 3.45 -6.34 16.03
N ASP A 281 3.17 -5.03 15.96
CA ASP A 281 2.16 -4.48 15.07
C ASP A 281 2.49 -4.77 13.59
N MET A 282 3.75 -4.60 13.19
CA MET A 282 4.20 -4.92 11.84
C MET A 282 4.11 -6.43 11.55
N TRP A 283 4.46 -7.28 12.51
CA TRP A 283 4.40 -8.74 12.33
C TRP A 283 2.98 -9.29 12.27
N GLN A 284 2.07 -8.80 13.13
CA GLN A 284 0.67 -9.23 13.05
C GLN A 284 0.00 -8.77 11.75
N LYS A 285 0.31 -7.53 11.29
CA LYS A 285 -0.15 -7.03 9.99
C LYS A 285 0.41 -7.86 8.82
N LEU A 286 1.69 -8.26 8.90
CA LEU A 286 2.30 -9.15 7.92
C LEU A 286 1.62 -10.52 7.89
N ALA A 287 1.38 -11.13 9.05
CA ALA A 287 0.69 -12.43 9.16
C ALA A 287 -0.69 -12.34 8.49
N PHE A 288 -1.50 -11.34 8.83
CA PHE A 288 -2.81 -11.19 8.21
C PHE A 288 -2.75 -10.85 6.71
N THR A 289 -1.76 -10.07 6.29
CA THR A 289 -1.48 -9.81 4.86
C THR A 289 -1.24 -11.10 4.09
N LEU A 290 -0.43 -12.01 4.65
CA LEU A 290 -0.15 -13.31 4.04
C LEU A 290 -1.40 -14.22 4.03
N VAL A 291 -2.26 -14.15 5.06
CA VAL A 291 -3.58 -14.80 5.05
C VAL A 291 -4.40 -14.30 3.86
N LEU A 292 -4.51 -12.99 3.66
CA LEU A 292 -5.28 -12.41 2.55
C LEU A 292 -4.71 -12.81 1.18
N ILE A 293 -3.38 -12.72 1.00
CA ILE A 293 -2.73 -13.09 -0.26
C ILE A 293 -2.94 -14.59 -0.55
N ALA A 294 -2.65 -15.46 0.43
CA ALA A 294 -2.75 -16.91 0.25
C ALA A 294 -4.20 -17.33 -0.01
N SER A 295 -5.16 -16.81 0.76
CA SER A 295 -6.59 -17.06 0.53
C SER A 295 -7.01 -16.62 -0.86
N PHE A 296 -6.62 -15.41 -1.30
CA PHE A 296 -6.95 -14.90 -2.62
C PHE A 296 -6.37 -15.79 -3.73
N VAL A 297 -5.10 -16.20 -3.63
CA VAL A 297 -4.44 -17.06 -4.63
C VAL A 297 -5.09 -18.42 -4.70
N LEU A 298 -5.44 -19.03 -3.56
CA LEU A 298 -6.10 -20.33 -3.49
C LEU A 298 -7.54 -20.28 -4.00
N LEU A 299 -8.32 -19.29 -3.57
CA LEU A 299 -9.69 -19.07 -4.04
C LEU A 299 -9.76 -18.77 -5.54
N TYR A 300 -8.74 -18.09 -6.08
CA TYR A 300 -8.68 -17.76 -7.51
C TYR A 300 -8.58 -18.99 -8.42
N GLN A 301 -8.23 -20.16 -7.87
CA GLN A 301 -8.29 -21.45 -8.62
C GLN A 301 -9.74 -21.90 -8.86
N ASN A 302 -10.68 -21.43 -8.05
CA ASN A 302 -12.09 -21.70 -8.25
C ASN A 302 -12.67 -20.75 -9.31
N ARG A 303 -13.27 -21.31 -10.36
CA ARG A 303 -13.82 -20.54 -11.48
C ARG A 303 -14.89 -19.54 -11.03
N ARG A 304 -15.79 -19.95 -10.13
CA ARG A 304 -16.85 -19.06 -9.63
C ARG A 304 -16.27 -17.82 -8.93
N PHE A 305 -15.24 -18.01 -8.11
CA PHE A 305 -14.56 -16.90 -7.46
C PHE A 305 -13.79 -16.03 -8.45
N SER A 306 -13.01 -16.63 -9.36
CA SER A 306 -12.24 -15.86 -10.36
C SER A 306 -13.13 -15.05 -11.30
N ASP A 307 -14.33 -15.55 -11.61
CA ASP A 307 -15.33 -14.83 -12.41
C ASP A 307 -15.97 -13.68 -11.61
N ALA A 308 -16.32 -13.92 -10.33
CA ALA A 308 -16.89 -12.90 -9.44
C ALA A 308 -15.94 -11.71 -9.23
N VAL A 309 -14.65 -12.00 -9.01
CA VAL A 309 -13.62 -10.95 -8.82
C VAL A 309 -12.97 -10.50 -10.13
N GLY A 310 -13.46 -10.98 -11.28
CA GLY A 310 -12.86 -10.76 -12.59
C GLY A 310 -12.68 -9.30 -12.96
N ASN A 311 -13.55 -8.42 -12.49
CA ASN A 311 -13.47 -6.98 -12.72
C ASN A 311 -12.28 -6.32 -12.02
N LEU A 312 -11.80 -6.88 -10.91
CA LEU A 312 -10.61 -6.39 -10.20
C LEU A 312 -9.35 -6.45 -11.06
N ARG A 313 -9.29 -7.32 -12.08
CA ARG A 313 -8.18 -7.36 -13.04
C ARG A 313 -8.04 -6.04 -13.83
N PHE A 314 -9.15 -5.47 -14.25
CA PHE A 314 -9.15 -4.19 -14.96
C PHE A 314 -8.76 -3.06 -14.02
N TYR A 315 -9.28 -3.08 -12.81
CA TYR A 315 -8.98 -2.10 -11.77
C TYR A 315 -7.49 -2.14 -11.38
N GLY A 316 -6.91 -3.32 -11.18
CA GLY A 316 -5.49 -3.49 -10.86
C GLY A 316 -4.53 -3.14 -11.99
N LYS A 317 -4.94 -3.28 -13.27
CA LYS A 317 -4.17 -2.80 -14.44
C LYS A 317 -4.04 -1.28 -14.49
N MET A 318 -4.98 -0.56 -13.89
CA MET A 318 -5.02 0.89 -13.82
C MET A 318 -4.76 1.41 -12.39
N SER A 319 -3.95 0.69 -11.61
CA SER A 319 -3.75 0.95 -10.18
C SER A 319 -3.20 2.35 -9.87
N LEU A 320 -2.30 2.90 -10.69
CA LEU A 320 -1.77 4.26 -10.51
C LEU A 320 -2.85 5.30 -10.83
N THR A 321 -3.57 5.13 -11.94
CA THR A 321 -4.68 6.01 -12.31
C THR A 321 -5.75 6.00 -11.22
N ASN A 322 -6.15 4.83 -10.74
CA ASN A 322 -7.17 4.70 -9.69
C ASN A 322 -6.70 5.30 -8.37
N TYR A 323 -5.45 5.06 -7.98
CA TYR A 323 -4.88 5.58 -6.74
C TYR A 323 -4.85 7.11 -6.70
N ILE A 324 -4.42 7.76 -7.78
CA ILE A 324 -4.37 9.24 -7.85
C ILE A 324 -5.78 9.83 -8.05
N SER A 325 -6.61 9.23 -8.89
CA SER A 325 -7.96 9.74 -9.11
C SER A 325 -8.84 9.64 -7.87
N GLN A 326 -8.66 8.62 -7.01
CA GLN A 326 -9.39 8.55 -5.73
C GLN A 326 -9.02 9.71 -4.80
N SER A 327 -7.75 10.14 -4.77
CA SER A 327 -7.31 11.30 -3.98
C SER A 327 -7.94 12.60 -4.46
N ILE A 328 -7.98 12.80 -5.78
CA ILE A 328 -8.63 13.97 -6.39
C ILE A 328 -10.14 13.96 -6.13
N ILE A 329 -10.80 12.81 -6.34
CA ILE A 329 -12.26 12.67 -6.11
C ILE A 329 -12.57 12.87 -4.63
N GLY A 330 -11.80 12.26 -3.72
CA GLY A 330 -11.97 12.44 -2.28
C GLY A 330 -11.81 13.90 -1.86
N ALA A 331 -10.77 14.58 -2.36
CA ALA A 331 -10.56 16.00 -2.07
C ALA A 331 -11.75 16.87 -2.51
N VAL A 332 -12.30 16.62 -3.72
CA VAL A 332 -13.48 17.36 -4.22
C VAL A 332 -14.74 17.05 -3.39
N ILE A 333 -14.89 15.82 -2.91
CA ILE A 333 -16.09 15.43 -2.14
C ILE A 333 -16.04 16.02 -0.71
N TYR A 334 -14.89 15.91 -0.03
CA TYR A 334 -14.82 16.12 1.41
C TYR A 334 -14.34 17.51 1.84
N PHE A 335 -13.46 18.17 1.06
CA PHE A 335 -12.80 19.40 1.53
C PHE A 335 -13.56 20.69 1.15
N PRO A 336 -13.30 21.81 1.88
CA PRO A 336 -14.06 23.06 1.76
C PRO A 336 -14.07 23.70 0.36
N PHE A 337 -13.02 23.49 -0.43
CA PHE A 337 -12.94 23.99 -1.82
C PHE A 337 -13.78 23.16 -2.82
N GLY A 338 -14.37 22.04 -2.38
CA GLY A 338 -15.22 21.19 -3.19
C GLY A 338 -16.66 21.15 -2.66
N LEU A 339 -17.23 19.94 -2.49
CA LEU A 339 -18.58 19.76 -1.99
C LEU A 339 -18.69 19.90 -0.46
N TYR A 340 -17.60 19.81 0.24
CA TYR A 340 -17.47 19.92 1.70
C TYR A 340 -18.42 19.01 2.48
N LEU A 341 -18.43 17.74 2.13
CA LEU A 341 -19.29 16.76 2.79
C LEU A 341 -18.73 16.21 4.12
N ALA A 342 -17.46 16.47 4.48
CA ALA A 342 -16.85 15.96 5.71
C ALA A 342 -17.68 16.23 6.98
N PRO A 343 -18.25 17.43 7.22
CA PRO A 343 -19.06 17.70 8.41
C PRO A 343 -20.33 16.87 8.52
N TYR A 344 -20.78 16.25 7.43
CA TYR A 344 -22.05 15.52 7.33
C TYR A 344 -21.88 14.01 7.17
N CYS A 345 -20.64 13.55 7.00
CA CYS A 345 -20.33 12.15 6.71
C CYS A 345 -19.58 11.51 7.88
N GLY A 346 -20.27 10.64 8.65
CA GLY A 346 -19.61 9.68 9.53
C GLY A 346 -18.95 8.52 8.74
N TYR A 347 -18.42 7.55 9.45
CA TYR A 347 -17.69 6.43 8.82
C TYR A 347 -18.58 5.56 7.92
N ALA A 348 -19.83 5.32 8.29
CA ALA A 348 -20.76 4.51 7.48
C ALA A 348 -21.08 5.19 6.14
N VAL A 349 -21.39 6.48 6.15
CA VAL A 349 -21.66 7.26 4.93
C VAL A 349 -20.40 7.37 4.07
N SER A 350 -19.25 7.61 4.70
CA SER A 350 -17.96 7.68 3.99
C SER A 350 -17.58 6.33 3.36
N LEU A 351 -17.90 5.20 4.02
CA LEU A 351 -17.75 3.87 3.42
C LEU A 351 -18.61 3.72 2.15
N LEU A 352 -19.88 4.15 2.20
CA LEU A 352 -20.77 4.10 1.03
C LEU A 352 -20.25 4.95 -0.12
N ILE A 353 -19.72 6.15 0.15
CA ILE A 353 -19.07 7.01 -0.84
C ILE A 353 -17.85 6.30 -1.42
N GLY A 354 -17.03 5.67 -0.58
CA GLY A 354 -15.87 4.88 -1.02
C GLY A 354 -16.26 3.71 -1.93
N VAL A 355 -17.29 2.96 -1.57
CA VAL A 355 -17.84 1.86 -2.39
C VAL A 355 -18.38 2.39 -3.72
N PHE A 356 -19.14 3.49 -3.71
CA PHE A 356 -19.68 4.09 -4.92
C PHE A 356 -18.55 4.57 -5.84
N THR A 357 -17.56 5.26 -5.31
CA THR A 357 -16.39 5.71 -6.06
C THR A 357 -15.62 4.54 -6.67
N PHE A 358 -15.41 3.46 -5.90
CA PHE A 358 -14.80 2.22 -6.40
C PHE A 358 -15.59 1.62 -7.59
N LEU A 359 -16.92 1.52 -7.49
CA LEU A 359 -17.75 0.97 -8.55
C LEU A 359 -17.68 1.83 -9.83
N LEU A 360 -17.69 3.17 -9.70
CA LEU A 360 -17.49 4.09 -10.81
C LEU A 360 -16.11 3.91 -11.47
N GLN A 361 -15.06 3.79 -10.66
CA GLN A 361 -13.71 3.55 -11.17
C GLN A 361 -13.60 2.19 -11.88
N VAL A 362 -14.23 1.13 -11.36
CA VAL A 362 -14.27 -0.19 -12.03
C VAL A 362 -14.97 -0.10 -13.38
N TRP A 363 -16.12 0.59 -13.44
CA TRP A 363 -16.83 0.84 -14.68
C TRP A 363 -15.96 1.59 -15.69
N PHE A 364 -15.32 2.68 -15.27
CA PHE A 364 -14.39 3.46 -16.07
C PHE A 364 -13.22 2.61 -16.57
N CYS A 365 -12.60 1.79 -15.71
CA CYS A 365 -11.50 0.91 -16.08
C CYS A 365 -11.89 -0.09 -17.19
N LYS A 366 -13.07 -0.70 -17.08
CA LYS A 366 -13.58 -1.62 -18.12
C LYS A 366 -13.78 -0.88 -19.45
N TRP A 367 -14.46 0.27 -19.41
CA TRP A 367 -14.69 1.09 -20.59
C TRP A 367 -13.37 1.58 -21.22
N TRP A 368 -12.43 2.07 -20.42
CA TRP A 368 -11.15 2.56 -20.91
C TRP A 368 -10.30 1.45 -21.53
N LEU A 369 -10.16 0.31 -20.84
CA LEU A 369 -9.35 -0.82 -21.30
C LEU A 369 -9.99 -1.61 -22.46
N SER A 370 -11.25 -1.36 -22.79
CA SER A 370 -11.83 -1.84 -24.06
C SER A 370 -11.29 -1.08 -25.28
N LYS A 371 -10.81 0.16 -25.08
CA LYS A 371 -10.29 1.03 -26.16
C LYS A 371 -8.77 1.14 -26.13
N TYR A 372 -8.14 1.06 -24.96
CA TYR A 372 -6.71 1.28 -24.76
C TYR A 372 -6.07 0.13 -23.99
N LYS A 373 -4.78 -0.13 -24.23
CA LYS A 373 -4.04 -1.23 -23.60
C LYS A 373 -3.61 -0.93 -22.16
N GLN A 374 -3.54 0.33 -21.75
CA GLN A 374 -3.02 0.81 -20.46
C GLN A 374 -3.88 1.97 -19.96
N GLY A 375 -3.93 2.16 -18.64
CA GLY A 375 -4.58 3.33 -18.05
C GLY A 375 -3.92 4.65 -18.46
N PRO A 376 -4.60 5.80 -18.29
CA PRO A 376 -4.07 7.11 -18.68
C PRO A 376 -2.69 7.42 -18.05
N LEU A 377 -2.58 7.33 -16.74
CA LEU A 377 -1.32 7.65 -16.03
C LEU A 377 -0.26 6.57 -16.24
N GLU A 378 -0.67 5.29 -16.31
CA GLU A 378 0.23 4.18 -16.66
C GLU A 378 0.84 4.36 -18.05
N ARG A 379 0.05 4.85 -19.02
CA ARG A 379 0.52 5.14 -20.38
C ARG A 379 1.52 6.29 -20.39
N ILE A 380 1.25 7.37 -19.66
CA ILE A 380 2.18 8.52 -19.52
C ILE A 380 3.47 8.04 -18.89
N TRP A 381 3.38 7.34 -17.75
CA TRP A 381 4.53 6.80 -17.04
C TRP A 381 5.35 5.84 -17.92
N HIS A 382 4.71 4.95 -18.64
CA HIS A 382 5.36 4.05 -19.59
C HIS A 382 6.05 4.82 -20.71
N LYS A 383 5.37 5.78 -21.35
CA LYS A 383 5.94 6.59 -22.44
C LYS A 383 7.18 7.34 -21.98
N TRP A 384 7.12 7.99 -20.83
CA TRP A 384 8.23 8.78 -20.29
C TRP A 384 9.37 7.91 -19.76
N THR A 385 9.08 6.71 -19.27
CA THR A 385 10.12 5.73 -18.91
C THR A 385 11.03 5.40 -20.10
N TRP A 386 10.51 5.40 -21.32
CA TRP A 386 11.23 5.00 -22.52
C TRP A 386 11.65 6.17 -23.43
N ILE A 387 11.58 7.42 -22.96
CA ILE A 387 12.12 8.58 -23.67
C ILE A 387 13.63 8.37 -23.91
N GLY A 388 14.10 8.71 -25.12
CA GLY A 388 15.52 8.63 -25.50
C GLY A 388 16.03 7.19 -25.70
N THR A 389 15.15 6.19 -25.75
CA THR A 389 15.53 4.85 -26.24
C THR A 389 15.04 4.69 -27.67
N ASP A 390 15.96 4.37 -28.58
CA ASP A 390 15.60 4.02 -29.94
C ASP A 390 14.58 2.88 -29.90
N LYS A 391 13.41 3.14 -30.47
CA LYS A 391 12.45 2.09 -30.79
C LYS A 391 13.07 1.27 -31.93
N LYS A 392 13.84 0.23 -31.59
CA LYS A 392 14.08 -0.87 -32.51
C LYS A 392 13.13 -2.01 -32.22
#